data_d33886c6a086540cf5a8209e854d0179
#
_entry.id   d33886c6a086540cf5a8209e854d0179
#
_cell.length_a   1.000
_cell.length_b   1.000
_cell.length_c   1.000
_cell.angle_alpha   90.00
_cell.angle_beta   90.00
_cell.angle_gamma   90.00
#
_symmetry.space_group_name_H-M   'P 1'
#
loop_
_entity.id
_entity.type
_entity.pdbx_description
1 polymer ?
#
loop_
_entity_poly.entity_id
_entity_poly.type
_entity_poly.pdbx_seq_one_letter_code
_entity_poly.pdbx_strand_id
1 'polypeptide(L)'
;MAAISRRPRLPLYAALTASAILAACSLMKTEQAPEDQQAHAQQLDQEGKHTEAAQAYAQLASRQPANGDNYQLLSVEQWLAAGNVAAAKQAFAQVSADAHTRMPTARALVAAEIAYAENDGARAIRELDQIAVPTAADQAQNYWWIRGRSAFMTGHPVEGTRALVERERWLADPAALRANRAELLARIRTAAEHGQPLKPPPKTDPIVAGWLDLGPVEVALARDPMRASAAVANWKRQYPQHPANDSVLTTASTQIAAATEFPDQIALLLPLSGRAESVGVAVRDGFIAAYLEQDPATRPRLRIYDVAAESVAGAYKQAMSDGAAFIVGPLTKEDVSAIVPLSGGRASVLALNFLGDSASTPGNFYQFSLSPEDEARLIARRAVADGRLNGVVLAPNSEWGSRVAAAFADELSHVGGTVLATQRFETSQVDFSDTIKQAFQVHGVKGEPSTHRTDAAFVFVAAGSAGTARQILPQLKFHYVGDVPVYSTSDSFEPNPTANSDLDGMMFPDMPWMVADDAVTAQIRDGVRAAWPARTTRRDRLYAFGFDAYRLVPALRSRTLVGTSEIAGVTGKLHLDEHNRVHRDLDWAQIKDGAPAGL
;
A
#
# COMPACT_ATOMS: atom_id res chain seq x y z
N MET A 1 31.64 -6.71 8.04
CA MET A 1 32.76 -7.16 8.92
C MET A 1 32.18 -7.90 10.11
N ALA A 2 32.38 -9.21 10.13
CA ALA A 2 31.82 -10.11 11.11
C ALA A 2 32.61 -10.08 12.41
N ALA A 3 31.95 -9.99 13.55
CA ALA A 3 32.54 -10.18 14.87
C ALA A 3 32.07 -11.52 15.45
N ILE A 4 32.99 -12.43 15.50
CA ILE A 4 32.89 -13.77 16.08
C ILE A 4 33.07 -13.66 17.59
N SER A 5 32.09 -14.10 18.37
CA SER A 5 32.22 -14.25 19.83
C SER A 5 32.55 -15.68 20.17
N ARG A 6 33.63 -15.85 20.92
CA ARG A 6 34.22 -17.11 21.34
C ARG A 6 33.49 -17.66 22.57
N ARG A 7 33.26 -18.97 22.56
CA ARG A 7 32.93 -19.80 23.75
C ARG A 7 34.19 -20.15 24.52
N PRO A 8 34.18 -20.25 25.86
CA PRO A 8 35.23 -20.90 26.60
C PRO A 8 34.96 -22.41 26.79
N ARG A 9 36.06 -23.16 26.73
CA ARG A 9 36.13 -24.61 26.88
C ARG A 9 36.28 -25.00 28.37
N LEU A 10 35.68 -26.12 28.74
CA LEU A 10 35.86 -26.89 29.95
C LEU A 10 37.28 -27.49 30.06
N PRO A 11 37.73 -27.85 31.26
CA PRO A 11 38.68 -28.96 31.40
C PRO A 11 38.03 -30.21 32.00
N LEU A 12 38.37 -31.34 31.38
CA LEU A 12 38.26 -32.69 31.92
C LEU A 12 39.20 -32.85 33.12
N TYR A 13 38.75 -33.56 34.15
CA TYR A 13 39.60 -34.52 34.90
C TYR A 13 38.76 -35.71 35.36
N ALA A 14 39.35 -36.87 35.12
CA ALA A 14 38.86 -38.20 35.37
C ALA A 14 39.07 -38.63 36.84
N ALA A 15 38.27 -39.58 37.29
CA ALA A 15 38.74 -40.71 38.04
C ALA A 15 37.70 -41.82 38.10
N LEU A 16 38.13 -42.99 37.64
CA LEU A 16 37.54 -44.31 37.80
C LEU A 16 37.45 -44.74 39.26
N THR A 17 36.41 -45.49 39.57
CA THR A 17 36.32 -46.79 40.30
C THR A 17 34.93 -46.88 40.91
N ALA A 18 34.16 -47.89 40.87
CA ALA A 18 34.27 -49.32 40.82
C ALA A 18 32.84 -49.92 40.93
N SER A 19 32.63 -51.00 40.18
CA SER A 19 31.87 -52.18 40.57
C SER A 19 30.33 -52.14 40.66
N ALA A 20 29.77 -52.71 39.70
CA ALA A 20 28.68 -53.68 39.67
C ALA A 20 28.04 -54.06 41.01
N ILE A 21 26.77 -53.63 41.18
CA ILE A 21 25.76 -54.42 41.89
C ILE A 21 24.42 -54.13 41.25
N LEU A 22 23.86 -55.24 40.70
CA LEU A 22 22.43 -55.47 40.39
C LEU A 22 21.72 -54.68 39.33
N ALA A 23 21.76 -55.24 38.19
CA ALA A 23 20.58 -55.36 37.32
C ALA A 23 19.46 -56.05 38.11
N ALA A 24 18.47 -55.31 38.50
CA ALA A 24 17.10 -55.76 38.83
C ALA A 24 16.27 -54.61 39.44
N CYS A 25 16.12 -53.50 38.69
CA CYS A 25 14.92 -52.65 38.80
C CYS A 25 14.43 -52.42 37.39
N SER A 26 14.05 -53.51 36.78
CA SER A 26 13.22 -53.52 35.58
C SER A 26 11.91 -52.81 35.88
N LEU A 27 11.61 -51.80 35.08
CA LEU A 27 10.30 -51.53 34.58
C LEU A 27 9.13 -51.62 35.58
N MET A 28 9.16 -50.85 36.64
CA MET A 28 7.94 -50.24 37.11
C MET A 28 7.98 -48.79 36.56
N LYS A 29 7.40 -48.60 35.34
CA LYS A 29 6.75 -47.36 35.04
C LYS A 29 5.74 -47.18 36.15
N THR A 30 6.06 -46.38 37.14
CA THR A 30 5.08 -45.87 38.09
C THR A 30 4.04 -45.20 37.20
N GLU A 31 2.89 -45.83 37.09
CA GLU A 31 1.74 -45.26 36.40
C GLU A 31 1.46 -43.98 37.18
N GLN A 32 1.80 -42.84 36.60
CA GLN A 32 1.54 -41.53 37.22
C GLN A 32 0.04 -41.45 37.57
N ALA A 33 -0.29 -40.96 38.74
CA ALA A 33 -1.65 -40.77 39.13
C ALA A 33 -2.38 -39.95 38.06
N PRO A 34 -3.67 -40.20 37.79
CA PRO A 34 -4.44 -39.46 36.80
C PRO A 34 -4.33 -37.94 36.94
N GLU A 35 -4.28 -37.42 38.16
CA GLU A 35 -4.09 -36.01 38.47
C GLU A 35 -2.72 -35.47 38.02
N ASP A 36 -1.65 -36.24 38.19
CA ASP A 36 -0.29 -35.87 37.71
C ASP A 36 -0.24 -35.83 36.17
N GLN A 37 -0.96 -36.71 35.49
CA GLN A 37 -1.03 -36.73 34.02
C GLN A 37 -1.82 -35.55 33.47
N GLN A 38 -2.91 -35.16 34.12
CA GLN A 38 -3.65 -33.96 33.75
C GLN A 38 -2.84 -32.69 33.99
N ALA A 39 -2.15 -32.59 35.14
CA ALA A 39 -1.26 -31.48 35.45
C ALA A 39 -0.11 -31.39 34.42
N HIS A 40 0.42 -32.52 33.98
CA HIS A 40 1.45 -32.56 32.94
C HIS A 40 0.91 -32.06 31.58
N ALA A 41 -0.29 -32.47 31.15
CA ALA A 41 -0.91 -31.99 29.93
C ALA A 41 -1.14 -30.46 29.97
N GLN A 42 -1.62 -29.94 31.10
CA GLN A 42 -1.80 -28.51 31.35
C GLN A 42 -0.47 -27.74 31.33
N GLN A 43 0.59 -28.31 31.88
CA GLN A 43 1.92 -27.72 31.85
C GLN A 43 2.44 -27.60 30.39
N LEU A 44 2.27 -28.66 29.58
CA LEU A 44 2.64 -28.63 28.16
C LEU A 44 1.91 -27.55 27.38
N ASP A 45 0.62 -27.35 27.65
CA ASP A 45 -0.18 -26.27 27.10
C ASP A 45 0.39 -24.89 27.49
N GLN A 46 0.64 -24.67 28.79
CA GLN A 46 1.24 -23.41 29.26
C GLN A 46 2.63 -23.13 28.69
N GLU A 47 3.39 -24.18 28.37
CA GLU A 47 4.71 -24.08 27.73
C GLU A 47 4.59 -23.87 26.20
N GLY A 48 3.38 -23.82 25.64
CA GLY A 48 3.13 -23.69 24.20
C GLY A 48 3.46 -24.95 23.39
N LYS A 49 3.63 -26.09 24.06
CA LYS A 49 3.89 -27.42 23.45
C LYS A 49 2.58 -28.10 23.07
N HIS A 50 1.81 -27.44 22.19
CA HIS A 50 0.43 -27.83 21.88
C HIS A 50 0.32 -29.24 21.28
N THR A 51 1.29 -29.68 20.46
CA THR A 51 1.28 -31.04 19.90
C THR A 51 1.40 -32.10 20.98
N GLU A 52 2.31 -31.92 21.92
CA GLU A 52 2.54 -32.83 23.04
C GLU A 52 1.36 -32.79 24.04
N ALA A 53 0.79 -31.59 24.28
CA ALA A 53 -0.39 -31.43 25.09
C ALA A 53 -1.60 -32.17 24.50
N ALA A 54 -1.81 -32.05 23.19
CA ALA A 54 -2.88 -32.75 22.47
C ALA A 54 -2.77 -34.28 22.60
N GLN A 55 -1.55 -34.82 22.47
CA GLN A 55 -1.30 -36.25 22.65
C GLN A 55 -1.51 -36.70 24.09
N ALA A 56 -1.08 -35.89 25.07
CA ALA A 56 -1.29 -36.18 26.48
C ALA A 56 -2.77 -36.23 26.85
N TYR A 57 -3.57 -35.27 26.36
CA TYR A 57 -5.03 -35.28 26.56
C TYR A 57 -5.69 -36.47 25.86
N ALA A 58 -5.29 -36.86 24.65
CA ALA A 58 -5.81 -38.05 23.97
C ALA A 58 -5.49 -39.35 24.75
N GLN A 59 -4.32 -39.45 25.41
CA GLN A 59 -3.99 -40.56 26.27
C GLN A 59 -4.86 -40.58 27.54
N LEU A 60 -5.11 -39.42 28.14
CA LEU A 60 -6.03 -39.29 29.28
C LEU A 60 -7.45 -39.73 28.89
N ALA A 61 -7.96 -39.34 27.71
CA ALA A 61 -9.26 -39.75 27.23
C ALA A 61 -9.41 -41.26 27.15
N SER A 62 -8.37 -41.96 26.68
CA SER A 62 -8.42 -43.44 26.60
C SER A 62 -8.31 -44.14 27.96
N ARG A 63 -7.58 -43.56 28.94
CA ARG A 63 -7.38 -44.12 30.28
C ARG A 63 -8.51 -43.81 31.23
N GLN A 64 -9.24 -42.74 31.02
CA GLN A 64 -10.33 -42.28 31.89
C GLN A 64 -11.63 -42.14 31.09
N PRO A 65 -12.31 -43.26 30.73
CA PRO A 65 -13.51 -43.19 29.87
C PRO A 65 -14.66 -42.34 30.44
N ALA A 66 -14.76 -42.23 31.76
CA ALA A 66 -15.77 -41.39 32.41
C ALA A 66 -15.65 -39.89 32.04
N ASN A 67 -14.42 -39.40 31.82
CA ASN A 67 -14.09 -38.06 31.38
C ASN A 67 -13.56 -38.03 29.96
N GLY A 68 -13.67 -39.12 29.23
CA GLY A 68 -13.02 -39.31 27.91
C GLY A 68 -13.35 -38.23 26.91
N ASP A 69 -14.65 -37.87 26.79
CA ASP A 69 -15.08 -36.82 25.86
C ASP A 69 -14.51 -35.45 26.21
N ASN A 70 -14.39 -35.11 27.51
CA ASN A 70 -13.81 -33.84 27.93
C ASN A 70 -12.34 -33.75 27.54
N TYR A 71 -11.55 -34.79 27.84
CA TYR A 71 -10.15 -34.83 27.46
C TYR A 71 -9.96 -34.88 25.95
N GLN A 72 -10.88 -35.51 25.22
CA GLN A 72 -10.84 -35.54 23.76
C GLN A 72 -11.10 -34.15 23.17
N LEU A 73 -12.03 -33.37 23.71
CA LEU A 73 -12.27 -31.98 23.31
C LEU A 73 -11.04 -31.11 23.58
N LEU A 74 -10.41 -31.25 24.76
CA LEU A 74 -9.16 -30.55 25.08
C LEU A 74 -8.03 -30.94 24.12
N SER A 75 -7.92 -32.22 23.72
CA SER A 75 -6.99 -32.65 22.68
C SER A 75 -7.23 -31.95 21.35
N VAL A 76 -8.48 -31.78 20.95
CA VAL A 76 -8.86 -31.05 19.72
C VAL A 76 -8.42 -29.59 19.79
N GLU A 77 -8.70 -28.90 20.88
CA GLU A 77 -8.28 -27.51 21.09
C GLU A 77 -6.77 -27.35 20.95
N GLN A 78 -5.99 -28.29 21.51
CA GLN A 78 -4.54 -28.27 21.41
C GLN A 78 -4.04 -28.55 19.98
N TRP A 79 -4.69 -29.44 19.23
CA TRP A 79 -4.37 -29.64 17.82
C TRP A 79 -4.66 -28.39 16.98
N LEU A 80 -5.75 -27.68 17.27
CA LEU A 80 -6.07 -26.41 16.61
C LEU A 80 -5.05 -25.33 16.96
N ALA A 81 -4.63 -25.22 18.23
CA ALA A 81 -3.57 -24.32 18.66
C ALA A 81 -2.22 -24.63 18.00
N ALA A 82 -1.93 -25.94 17.75
CA ALA A 82 -0.77 -26.36 16.96
C ALA A 82 -0.90 -26.14 15.44
N GLY A 83 -2.03 -25.60 14.97
CA GLY A 83 -2.30 -25.40 13.52
C GLY A 83 -2.61 -26.69 12.76
N ASN A 84 -2.79 -27.82 13.44
CA ASN A 84 -3.03 -29.11 12.79
C ASN A 84 -4.53 -29.45 12.74
N VAL A 85 -5.24 -28.83 11.79
CA VAL A 85 -6.69 -28.99 11.59
C VAL A 85 -7.05 -30.46 11.27
N ALA A 86 -6.19 -31.18 10.54
CA ALA A 86 -6.46 -32.58 10.18
C ALA A 86 -6.45 -33.48 11.44
N ALA A 87 -5.47 -33.34 12.31
CA ALA A 87 -5.41 -34.06 13.59
C ALA A 87 -6.58 -33.66 14.51
N ALA A 88 -6.93 -32.37 14.57
CA ALA A 88 -8.08 -31.88 15.31
C ALA A 88 -9.38 -32.58 14.89
N LYS A 89 -9.63 -32.70 13.59
CA LYS A 89 -10.81 -33.42 13.05
C LYS A 89 -10.82 -34.91 13.39
N GLN A 90 -9.65 -35.56 13.31
CA GLN A 90 -9.52 -36.95 13.71
C GLN A 90 -9.80 -37.14 15.19
N ALA A 91 -9.28 -36.27 16.04
CA ALA A 91 -9.56 -36.27 17.47
C ALA A 91 -11.05 -36.01 17.75
N PHE A 92 -11.65 -35.03 17.09
CA PHE A 92 -13.08 -34.72 17.23
C PHE A 92 -14.00 -35.87 16.84
N ALA A 93 -13.63 -36.67 15.86
CA ALA A 93 -14.37 -37.86 15.45
C ALA A 93 -14.37 -38.97 16.51
N GLN A 94 -13.48 -38.91 17.52
CA GLN A 94 -13.46 -39.86 18.64
C GLN A 94 -14.37 -39.42 19.81
N VAL A 95 -14.91 -38.19 19.78
CA VAL A 95 -15.87 -37.70 20.77
C VAL A 95 -17.17 -38.47 20.59
N SER A 96 -17.72 -39.00 21.71
CA SER A 96 -18.91 -39.84 21.64
C SER A 96 -20.15 -39.09 21.15
N ALA A 97 -21.08 -39.80 20.56
CA ALA A 97 -22.36 -39.21 20.12
C ALA A 97 -23.14 -38.58 21.29
N ASP A 98 -23.03 -39.13 22.48
CA ASP A 98 -23.71 -38.64 23.69
C ASP A 98 -23.16 -37.30 24.20
N ALA A 99 -21.95 -36.92 23.79
CA ALA A 99 -21.36 -35.61 24.13
C ALA A 99 -22.23 -34.44 23.65
N HIS A 100 -23.01 -34.61 22.60
CA HIS A 100 -24.00 -33.63 22.15
C HIS A 100 -25.01 -33.27 23.24
N THR A 101 -25.40 -34.25 24.03
CA THR A 101 -26.41 -34.06 25.12
C THR A 101 -25.76 -33.72 26.45
N ARG A 102 -24.59 -34.34 26.76
CA ARG A 102 -23.91 -34.16 28.05
C ARG A 102 -23.07 -32.87 28.11
N MET A 103 -22.50 -32.44 27.00
CA MET A 103 -21.56 -31.34 26.94
C MET A 103 -21.84 -30.45 25.70
N PRO A 104 -23.08 -29.98 25.49
CA PRO A 104 -23.48 -29.32 24.25
C PRO A 104 -22.63 -28.09 23.96
N THR A 105 -22.32 -27.28 24.96
CA THR A 105 -21.55 -26.05 24.82
C THR A 105 -20.11 -26.32 24.39
N ALA A 106 -19.37 -27.17 25.12
CA ALA A 106 -18.00 -27.46 24.82
C ALA A 106 -17.85 -28.09 23.43
N ARG A 107 -18.72 -29.05 23.09
CA ARG A 107 -18.70 -29.69 21.77
C ARG A 107 -18.98 -28.72 20.63
N ALA A 108 -19.98 -27.84 20.79
CA ALA A 108 -20.34 -26.85 19.76
C ALA A 108 -19.24 -25.80 19.57
N LEU A 109 -18.58 -25.33 20.64
CA LEU A 109 -17.44 -24.42 20.56
C LEU A 109 -16.30 -25.03 19.76
N VAL A 110 -15.91 -26.26 20.09
CA VAL A 110 -14.82 -26.96 19.40
C VAL A 110 -15.19 -27.26 17.93
N ALA A 111 -16.46 -27.65 17.65
CA ALA A 111 -16.94 -27.85 16.28
C ALA A 111 -16.89 -26.55 15.45
N ALA A 112 -17.28 -25.44 16.07
CA ALA A 112 -17.22 -24.12 15.44
C ALA A 112 -15.77 -23.67 15.18
N GLU A 113 -14.85 -23.96 16.10
CA GLU A 113 -13.45 -23.64 15.96
C GLU A 113 -12.80 -24.44 14.81
N ILE A 114 -13.10 -25.74 14.70
CA ILE A 114 -12.69 -26.55 13.53
C ILE A 114 -13.24 -25.93 12.24
N ALA A 115 -14.52 -25.59 12.19
CA ALA A 115 -15.14 -25.00 11.00
C ALA A 115 -14.47 -23.68 10.61
N TYR A 116 -14.18 -22.82 11.60
CA TYR A 116 -13.44 -21.58 11.39
C TYR A 116 -12.03 -21.83 10.83
N ALA A 117 -11.31 -22.81 11.40
CA ALA A 117 -9.97 -23.18 10.96
C ALA A 117 -9.95 -23.76 9.51
N GLU A 118 -11.07 -24.31 9.07
CA GLU A 118 -11.29 -24.76 7.68
C GLU A 118 -11.73 -23.63 6.73
N ASN A 119 -11.75 -22.37 7.18
CA ASN A 119 -12.30 -21.21 6.46
C ASN A 119 -13.80 -21.31 6.14
N ASP A 120 -14.56 -22.12 6.88
CA ASP A 120 -16.02 -22.24 6.77
C ASP A 120 -16.71 -21.46 7.90
N GLY A 121 -16.67 -20.13 7.79
CA GLY A 121 -17.30 -19.24 8.76
C GLY A 121 -18.81 -19.43 8.88
N ALA A 122 -19.48 -19.80 7.80
CA ALA A 122 -20.91 -20.07 7.82
C ALA A 122 -21.25 -21.32 8.66
N ARG A 123 -20.44 -22.38 8.56
CA ARG A 123 -20.59 -23.56 9.41
C ARG A 123 -20.26 -23.24 10.86
N ALA A 124 -19.20 -22.46 11.11
CA ALA A 124 -18.85 -22.05 12.47
C ALA A 124 -20.00 -21.31 13.16
N ILE A 125 -20.67 -20.39 12.47
CA ILE A 125 -21.85 -19.69 13.00
C ILE A 125 -23.00 -20.66 13.27
N ARG A 126 -23.29 -21.60 12.36
CA ARG A 126 -24.35 -22.60 12.56
C ARG A 126 -24.11 -23.49 13.80
N GLU A 127 -22.86 -23.88 14.06
CA GLU A 127 -22.52 -24.66 15.26
C GLU A 127 -22.77 -23.84 16.54
N LEU A 128 -22.40 -22.55 16.54
CA LEU A 128 -22.62 -21.66 17.66
C LEU A 128 -24.11 -21.34 17.87
N ASP A 129 -24.93 -21.33 16.82
CA ASP A 129 -26.39 -21.07 16.92
C ASP A 129 -27.15 -22.23 17.55
N GLN A 130 -26.53 -23.39 17.74
CA GLN A 130 -27.13 -24.55 18.43
C GLN A 130 -27.13 -24.41 19.97
N ILE A 131 -26.39 -23.47 20.52
CA ILE A 131 -26.21 -23.28 21.95
C ILE A 131 -26.61 -21.87 22.39
N ALA A 132 -27.01 -21.74 23.64
CA ALA A 132 -27.11 -20.43 24.27
C ALA A 132 -25.72 -19.85 24.51
N VAL A 133 -25.62 -18.51 24.60
CA VAL A 133 -24.37 -17.85 24.95
C VAL A 133 -23.87 -18.40 26.29
N PRO A 134 -22.64 -18.92 26.34
CA PRO A 134 -22.07 -19.47 27.57
C PRO A 134 -21.99 -18.43 28.70
N THR A 135 -22.12 -18.88 29.95
CA THR A 135 -22.01 -18.03 31.14
C THR A 135 -20.63 -18.16 31.83
N ALA A 136 -19.85 -19.19 31.51
CA ALA A 136 -18.47 -19.32 31.95
C ALA A 136 -17.60 -18.39 31.10
N ALA A 137 -16.71 -17.64 31.76
CA ALA A 137 -15.96 -16.54 31.11
C ALA A 137 -15.06 -17.01 29.96
N ASP A 138 -14.36 -18.12 30.11
CA ASP A 138 -13.51 -18.75 29.11
C ASP A 138 -14.30 -19.18 27.87
N GLN A 139 -15.43 -19.87 28.09
CA GLN A 139 -16.31 -20.29 27.00
C GLN A 139 -17.01 -19.12 26.31
N ALA A 140 -17.42 -18.10 27.06
CA ALA A 140 -18.04 -16.90 26.49
C ALA A 140 -17.03 -16.10 25.65
N GLN A 141 -15.77 -15.98 26.11
CA GLN A 141 -14.69 -15.35 25.33
C GLN A 141 -14.46 -16.07 24.00
N ASN A 142 -14.41 -17.40 24.01
CA ASN A 142 -14.21 -18.20 22.81
C ASN A 142 -15.43 -18.15 21.87
N TYR A 143 -16.65 -18.25 22.43
CA TYR A 143 -17.91 -18.12 21.67
C TYR A 143 -17.93 -16.81 20.85
N TRP A 144 -17.71 -15.68 21.52
CA TRP A 144 -17.77 -14.37 20.87
C TRP A 144 -16.60 -14.14 19.91
N TRP A 145 -15.43 -14.71 20.19
CA TRP A 145 -14.27 -14.65 19.32
C TRP A 145 -14.50 -15.39 18.00
N ILE A 146 -14.97 -16.65 18.07
CA ILE A 146 -15.26 -17.44 16.85
C ILE A 146 -16.39 -16.77 16.07
N ARG A 147 -17.47 -16.38 16.75
CA ARG A 147 -18.62 -15.73 16.12
C ARG A 147 -18.24 -14.45 15.39
N GLY A 148 -17.46 -13.59 16.03
CA GLY A 148 -17.02 -12.33 15.47
C GLY A 148 -16.16 -12.52 14.21
N ARG A 149 -15.16 -13.39 14.29
CA ARG A 149 -14.28 -13.70 13.17
C ARG A 149 -15.02 -14.35 12.00
N SER A 150 -15.91 -15.28 12.30
CA SER A 150 -16.71 -15.96 11.27
C SER A 150 -17.67 -15.02 10.57
N ALA A 151 -18.24 -14.04 11.28
CA ALA A 151 -19.10 -13.03 10.70
C ALA A 151 -18.32 -12.12 9.73
N PHE A 152 -17.11 -11.67 10.09
CA PHE A 152 -16.25 -10.93 9.15
C PHE A 152 -15.87 -11.78 7.93
N MET A 153 -15.53 -13.05 8.13
CA MET A 153 -15.20 -13.99 7.06
C MET A 153 -16.35 -14.17 6.05
N THR A 154 -17.59 -14.13 6.52
CA THR A 154 -18.81 -14.28 5.69
C THR A 154 -19.38 -12.96 5.18
N GLY A 155 -18.64 -11.84 5.31
CA GLY A 155 -19.07 -10.53 4.80
C GLY A 155 -20.14 -9.83 5.63
N HIS A 156 -20.22 -10.14 6.92
CA HIS A 156 -21.18 -9.53 7.88
C HIS A 156 -20.44 -8.70 8.94
N PRO A 157 -19.79 -7.58 8.56
CA PRO A 157 -18.91 -6.82 9.48
C PRO A 157 -19.68 -6.21 10.66
N VAL A 158 -20.97 -5.90 10.52
CA VAL A 158 -21.78 -5.36 11.62
C VAL A 158 -21.96 -6.39 12.75
N GLU A 159 -22.30 -7.62 12.40
CA GLU A 159 -22.41 -8.74 13.33
C GLU A 159 -21.07 -9.11 13.94
N GLY A 160 -20.02 -9.09 13.11
CA GLY A 160 -18.64 -9.34 13.54
C GLY A 160 -18.17 -8.33 14.58
N THR A 161 -18.42 -7.04 14.33
CA THR A 161 -18.11 -5.95 15.27
C THR A 161 -18.87 -6.13 16.57
N ARG A 162 -20.18 -6.39 16.51
CA ARG A 162 -21.01 -6.61 17.71
C ARG A 162 -20.46 -7.77 18.56
N ALA A 163 -20.11 -8.88 17.94
CA ALA A 163 -19.60 -10.04 18.65
C ALA A 163 -18.24 -9.74 19.35
N LEU A 164 -17.31 -9.05 18.69
CA LEU A 164 -16.03 -8.71 19.32
C LEU A 164 -16.17 -7.62 20.40
N VAL A 165 -17.16 -6.73 20.30
CA VAL A 165 -17.51 -5.79 21.37
C VAL A 165 -18.14 -6.52 22.57
N GLU A 166 -19.04 -7.48 22.34
CA GLU A 166 -19.60 -8.30 23.42
C GLU A 166 -18.53 -9.14 24.12
N ARG A 167 -17.51 -9.61 23.39
CA ARG A 167 -16.37 -10.30 23.97
C ARG A 167 -15.65 -9.49 25.03
N GLU A 168 -15.55 -8.16 24.88
CA GLU A 168 -14.83 -7.29 25.84
C GLU A 168 -15.37 -7.41 27.27
N ARG A 169 -16.66 -7.71 27.45
CA ARG A 169 -17.29 -7.89 28.77
C ARG A 169 -16.74 -9.06 29.58
N TRP A 170 -16.09 -9.99 28.88
CA TRP A 170 -15.53 -11.21 29.45
C TRP A 170 -14.02 -11.17 29.60
N LEU A 171 -13.34 -10.14 29.08
CA LEU A 171 -11.90 -9.98 29.11
C LEU A 171 -11.49 -9.18 30.37
N ALA A 172 -10.91 -9.87 31.35
CA ALA A 172 -10.41 -9.22 32.57
C ALA A 172 -8.99 -8.68 32.42
N ASP A 173 -8.17 -9.31 31.54
CA ASP A 173 -6.79 -8.87 31.28
C ASP A 173 -6.75 -7.66 30.33
N PRO A 174 -6.11 -6.54 30.75
CA PRO A 174 -5.96 -5.38 29.90
C PRO A 174 -5.16 -5.64 28.59
N ALA A 175 -4.25 -6.61 28.57
CA ALA A 175 -3.51 -6.95 27.35
C ALA A 175 -4.41 -7.68 26.36
N ALA A 176 -5.22 -8.63 26.83
CA ALA A 176 -6.21 -9.33 26.01
C ALA A 176 -7.29 -8.36 25.46
N LEU A 177 -7.71 -7.37 26.25
CA LEU A 177 -8.64 -6.33 25.83
C LEU A 177 -8.03 -5.47 24.69
N ARG A 178 -6.77 -5.03 24.85
CA ARG A 178 -6.07 -4.28 23.79
C ARG A 178 -5.92 -5.10 22.51
N ALA A 179 -5.57 -6.39 22.63
CA ALA A 179 -5.42 -7.30 21.50
C ALA A 179 -6.77 -7.48 20.76
N ASN A 180 -7.89 -7.62 21.49
CA ASN A 180 -9.23 -7.70 20.91
C ASN A 180 -9.59 -6.45 20.11
N ARG A 181 -9.32 -5.27 20.64
CA ARG A 181 -9.57 -3.98 19.98
C ARG A 181 -8.70 -3.79 18.74
N ALA A 182 -7.42 -4.17 18.81
CA ALA A 182 -6.51 -4.13 17.67
C ALA A 182 -6.98 -5.07 16.54
N GLU A 183 -7.41 -6.28 16.89
CA GLU A 183 -7.98 -7.21 15.94
C GLU A 183 -9.27 -6.67 15.31
N LEU A 184 -10.20 -6.16 16.12
CA LEU A 184 -11.45 -5.57 15.65
C LEU A 184 -11.19 -4.45 14.64
N LEU A 185 -10.27 -3.53 14.95
CA LEU A 185 -9.90 -2.45 14.06
C LEU A 185 -9.34 -2.96 12.74
N ALA A 186 -8.40 -3.92 12.79
CA ALA A 186 -7.81 -4.50 11.59
C ALA A 186 -8.87 -5.13 10.67
N ARG A 187 -9.85 -5.84 11.26
CA ARG A 187 -10.95 -6.46 10.49
C ARG A 187 -11.89 -5.44 9.88
N ILE A 188 -12.24 -4.39 10.62
CA ILE A 188 -13.09 -3.30 10.13
C ILE A 188 -12.38 -2.55 9.00
N ARG A 189 -11.08 -2.27 9.14
CA ARG A 189 -10.28 -1.67 8.09
C ARG A 189 -10.28 -2.54 6.82
N THR A 190 -9.99 -3.82 6.95
CA THR A 190 -10.04 -4.76 5.82
C THR A 190 -11.43 -4.80 5.17
N ALA A 191 -12.51 -4.82 5.96
CA ALA A 191 -13.87 -4.75 5.45
C ALA A 191 -14.13 -3.44 4.66
N ALA A 192 -13.64 -2.30 5.17
CA ALA A 192 -13.73 -1.01 4.50
C ALA A 192 -12.94 -0.98 3.17
N GLU A 193 -11.70 -1.51 3.16
CA GLU A 193 -10.86 -1.63 1.98
C GLU A 193 -11.51 -2.46 0.86
N HIS A 194 -12.27 -3.49 1.24
CA HIS A 194 -13.02 -4.35 0.30
C HIS A 194 -14.44 -3.85 -0.01
N GLY A 195 -14.82 -2.65 0.43
CA GLY A 195 -16.13 -2.07 0.17
C GLY A 195 -17.30 -2.80 0.82
N GLN A 196 -17.06 -3.58 1.89
CA GLN A 196 -18.13 -4.26 2.61
C GLN A 196 -19.04 -3.25 3.33
N PRO A 197 -20.34 -3.56 3.52
CA PRO A 197 -21.28 -2.62 4.13
C PRO A 197 -21.02 -2.46 5.62
N LEU A 198 -20.45 -1.31 6.01
CA LEU A 198 -20.17 -0.96 7.41
C LEU A 198 -21.29 -0.15 8.07
N LYS A 199 -22.29 0.30 7.33
CA LYS A 199 -23.34 1.14 7.88
C LYS A 199 -24.22 0.35 8.86
N PRO A 200 -24.22 0.72 10.16
CA PRO A 200 -25.01 0.00 11.15
C PRO A 200 -26.54 0.28 10.97
N PRO A 201 -27.40 -0.67 11.34
CA PRO A 201 -28.83 -0.42 11.43
C PRO A 201 -29.17 0.72 12.39
N PRO A 202 -30.33 1.39 12.24
CA PRO A 202 -30.80 2.38 13.19
C PRO A 202 -30.88 1.81 14.62
N LYS A 203 -30.49 2.60 15.62
CA LYS A 203 -30.44 2.23 17.04
C LYS A 203 -29.40 1.16 17.42
N THR A 204 -28.34 1.00 16.61
CA THR A 204 -27.16 0.21 17.00
C THR A 204 -26.51 0.84 18.22
N ASP A 205 -25.94 0.00 19.10
CA ASP A 205 -25.13 0.45 20.25
C ASP A 205 -24.05 1.45 19.79
N PRO A 206 -23.90 2.60 20.46
CA PRO A 206 -22.94 3.63 20.06
C PRO A 206 -21.48 3.14 19.98
N ILE A 207 -21.09 2.15 20.81
CA ILE A 207 -19.75 1.56 20.75
C ILE A 207 -19.60 0.76 19.45
N VAL A 208 -20.57 -0.07 19.10
CA VAL A 208 -20.55 -0.82 17.83
C VAL A 208 -20.57 0.13 16.62
N ALA A 209 -21.43 1.15 16.67
CA ALA A 209 -21.52 2.15 15.61
C ALA A 209 -20.20 2.92 15.45
N GLY A 210 -19.59 3.33 16.57
CA GLY A 210 -18.32 4.05 16.56
C GLY A 210 -17.17 3.22 15.96
N TRP A 211 -17.08 1.94 16.27
CA TRP A 211 -16.11 1.06 15.63
C TRP A 211 -16.32 0.98 14.11
N LEU A 212 -17.55 0.77 13.65
CA LEU A 212 -17.88 0.67 12.22
C LEU A 212 -17.57 1.96 11.45
N ASP A 213 -17.93 3.12 12.04
CA ASP A 213 -17.64 4.43 11.45
C ASP A 213 -16.13 4.77 11.47
N LEU A 214 -15.33 4.06 12.26
CA LEU A 214 -13.87 4.21 12.26
C LEU A 214 -13.21 3.55 11.04
N GLY A 215 -13.84 2.54 10.44
CA GLY A 215 -13.26 1.83 9.28
C GLY A 215 -12.88 2.75 8.11
N PRO A 216 -13.79 3.55 7.56
CA PRO A 216 -13.46 4.53 6.53
C PRO A 216 -12.41 5.56 6.97
N VAL A 217 -12.40 5.93 8.26
CA VAL A 217 -11.40 6.87 8.82
C VAL A 217 -10.01 6.24 8.82
N GLU A 218 -9.89 4.97 9.18
CA GLU A 218 -8.62 4.22 9.16
C GLU A 218 -8.08 4.05 7.73
N VAL A 219 -8.95 3.77 6.77
CA VAL A 219 -8.56 3.71 5.35
C VAL A 219 -8.07 5.08 4.87
N ALA A 220 -8.79 6.15 5.23
CA ALA A 220 -8.38 7.52 4.90
C ALA A 220 -7.04 7.87 5.57
N LEU A 221 -6.84 7.49 6.84
CA LEU A 221 -5.60 7.75 7.59
C LEU A 221 -4.40 7.03 6.98
N ALA A 222 -4.57 5.79 6.56
CA ALA A 222 -3.51 5.03 5.91
C ALA A 222 -3.10 5.61 4.55
N ARG A 223 -4.07 6.20 3.83
CA ARG A 223 -3.83 6.84 2.53
C ARG A 223 -3.27 8.26 2.66
N ASP A 224 -3.82 9.04 3.56
CA ASP A 224 -3.56 10.47 3.67
C ASP A 224 -3.81 10.98 5.11
N PRO A 225 -2.83 10.90 6.01
CA PRO A 225 -2.97 11.34 7.39
C PRO A 225 -3.39 12.82 7.52
N MET A 226 -2.92 13.68 6.61
CA MET A 226 -3.25 15.11 6.64
C MET A 226 -4.75 15.33 6.39
N ARG A 227 -5.32 14.68 5.38
CA ARG A 227 -6.76 14.79 5.08
C ARG A 227 -7.64 14.04 6.07
N ALA A 228 -7.15 12.93 6.62
CA ALA A 228 -7.86 12.18 7.63
C ALA A 228 -8.05 12.96 8.95
N SER A 229 -7.28 14.02 9.18
CA SER A 229 -7.37 14.83 10.40
C SER A 229 -8.79 15.34 10.68
N ALA A 230 -9.48 15.86 9.68
CA ALA A 230 -10.86 16.31 9.80
C ALA A 230 -11.83 15.15 10.09
N ALA A 231 -11.66 14.00 9.44
CA ALA A 231 -12.46 12.80 9.68
C ALA A 231 -12.29 12.26 11.10
N VAL A 232 -11.04 12.20 11.58
CA VAL A 232 -10.71 11.82 12.97
C VAL A 232 -11.34 12.80 13.97
N ALA A 233 -11.23 14.11 13.72
CA ALA A 233 -11.83 15.13 14.59
C ALA A 233 -13.37 15.03 14.62
N ASN A 234 -14.01 14.78 13.49
CA ASN A 234 -15.45 14.56 13.40
C ASN A 234 -15.86 13.32 14.18
N TRP A 235 -15.15 12.21 13.97
CA TRP A 235 -15.42 10.96 14.68
C TRP A 235 -15.26 11.13 16.20
N LYS A 236 -14.20 11.79 16.69
CA LYS A 236 -14.02 12.10 18.14
C LYS A 236 -15.16 12.92 18.71
N ARG A 237 -15.70 13.89 17.97
CA ARG A 237 -16.85 14.68 18.40
C ARG A 237 -18.13 13.85 18.49
N GLN A 238 -18.33 12.93 17.55
CA GLN A 238 -19.50 12.04 17.51
C GLN A 238 -19.44 10.96 18.60
N TYR A 239 -18.25 10.47 18.93
CA TYR A 239 -18.00 9.38 19.86
C TYR A 239 -17.00 9.75 20.97
N PRO A 240 -17.28 10.77 21.81
CA PRO A 240 -16.29 11.32 22.75
C PRO A 240 -15.87 10.34 23.85
N GLN A 241 -16.69 9.38 24.23
CA GLN A 241 -16.41 8.38 25.27
C GLN A 241 -16.10 6.98 24.71
N HIS A 242 -15.85 6.89 23.41
CA HIS A 242 -15.58 5.60 22.79
C HIS A 242 -14.20 5.06 23.15
N PRO A 243 -14.07 3.75 23.44
CA PRO A 243 -12.80 3.15 23.89
C PRO A 243 -11.64 3.24 22.88
N ALA A 244 -11.90 3.48 21.60
CA ALA A 244 -10.86 3.73 20.60
C ALA A 244 -10.12 5.05 20.82
N ASN A 245 -10.68 6.02 21.54
CA ASN A 245 -10.02 7.30 21.82
C ASN A 245 -8.69 7.13 22.57
N ASP A 246 -8.63 6.19 23.52
CA ASP A 246 -7.47 6.00 24.39
C ASP A 246 -6.43 5.03 23.82
N SER A 247 -6.81 4.20 22.85
CA SER A 247 -5.96 3.12 22.34
C SER A 247 -5.51 3.34 20.90
N VAL A 248 -6.47 3.50 20.00
CA VAL A 248 -6.22 3.52 18.55
C VAL A 248 -5.92 4.93 18.06
N LEU A 249 -6.73 5.89 18.47
CA LEU A 249 -6.63 7.26 17.97
C LEU A 249 -5.45 8.05 18.56
N THR A 250 -4.75 7.53 19.56
CA THR A 250 -3.47 8.09 20.00
C THR A 250 -2.41 7.92 18.92
N THR A 251 -2.31 6.74 18.32
CA THR A 251 -1.39 6.48 17.19
C THR A 251 -1.77 7.33 15.96
N ALA A 252 -3.06 7.36 15.62
CA ALA A 252 -3.58 8.20 14.54
C ALA A 252 -3.25 9.69 14.76
N SER A 253 -3.43 10.20 15.97
CA SER A 253 -3.10 11.58 16.30
C SER A 253 -1.61 11.88 16.14
N THR A 254 -0.74 10.94 16.49
CA THR A 254 0.72 11.07 16.29
C THR A 254 1.07 11.10 14.80
N GLN A 255 0.48 10.24 14.00
CA GLN A 255 0.67 10.22 12.54
C GLN A 255 0.19 11.52 11.89
N ILE A 256 -0.99 12.00 12.28
CA ILE A 256 -1.54 13.28 11.80
C ILE A 256 -0.61 14.44 12.21
N ALA A 257 -0.17 14.48 13.48
CA ALA A 257 0.72 15.54 13.95
C ALA A 257 2.02 15.56 13.13
N ALA A 258 2.64 14.41 12.90
CA ALA A 258 3.83 14.32 12.05
C ALA A 258 3.58 14.75 10.61
N ALA A 259 2.43 14.40 10.04
CA ALA A 259 2.04 14.75 8.66
C ALA A 259 1.62 16.23 8.52
N THR A 260 1.31 16.93 9.61
CA THR A 260 0.84 18.32 9.61
C THR A 260 1.81 19.27 10.33
N GLU A 261 2.98 18.81 10.72
CA GLU A 261 4.01 19.64 11.37
C GLU A 261 4.76 20.47 10.35
N PHE A 262 4.13 21.53 9.89
CA PHE A 262 4.73 22.47 8.95
C PHE A 262 5.77 23.39 9.63
N PRO A 263 6.73 23.92 8.85
CA PRO A 263 7.62 24.99 9.33
C PRO A 263 6.83 26.29 9.51
N ASP A 264 7.34 27.22 10.30
CA ASP A 264 6.69 28.52 10.54
C ASP A 264 6.47 29.32 9.25
N GLN A 265 7.40 29.20 8.30
CA GLN A 265 7.33 29.91 7.02
C GLN A 265 7.87 29.05 5.87
N ILE A 266 7.09 29.02 4.79
CA ILE A 266 7.46 28.42 3.50
C ILE A 266 7.68 29.53 2.48
N ALA A 267 8.75 29.42 1.71
CA ALA A 267 8.97 30.22 0.51
C ALA A 267 8.71 29.35 -0.74
N LEU A 268 7.85 29.83 -1.64
CA LEU A 268 7.56 29.20 -2.93
C LEU A 268 8.24 30.00 -4.04
N LEU A 269 9.26 29.42 -4.67
CA LEU A 269 10.07 30.03 -5.72
C LEU A 269 9.66 29.47 -7.09
N LEU A 270 8.95 30.25 -7.89
CA LEU A 270 8.42 29.82 -9.19
C LEU A 270 8.59 30.91 -10.25
N PRO A 271 8.72 30.56 -11.54
CA PRO A 271 8.65 31.51 -12.65
C PRO A 271 7.18 31.95 -12.84
N LEU A 272 6.80 33.11 -12.33
CA LEU A 272 5.42 33.61 -12.39
C LEU A 272 5.24 34.69 -13.47
N SER A 273 6.31 34.98 -14.20
CA SER A 273 6.33 35.85 -15.38
C SER A 273 7.20 35.25 -16.49
N GLY A 274 7.19 35.84 -17.67
CA GLY A 274 8.04 35.44 -18.80
C GLY A 274 7.63 34.11 -19.44
N ARG A 275 8.62 33.43 -20.03
CA ARG A 275 8.37 32.25 -20.90
C ARG A 275 7.75 31.06 -20.17
N ALA A 276 8.12 30.84 -18.91
CA ALA A 276 7.65 29.72 -18.11
C ALA A 276 6.47 30.07 -17.18
N GLU A 277 5.93 31.29 -17.25
CA GLU A 277 4.83 31.79 -16.43
C GLU A 277 3.69 30.79 -16.31
N SER A 278 3.23 30.29 -17.43
CA SER A 278 2.05 29.44 -17.49
C SER A 278 2.22 28.09 -16.75
N VAL A 279 3.45 27.58 -16.65
CA VAL A 279 3.82 26.37 -15.92
C VAL A 279 3.95 26.70 -14.44
N GLY A 280 4.68 27.76 -14.10
CA GLY A 280 4.85 28.21 -12.73
C GLY A 280 3.53 28.58 -12.04
N VAL A 281 2.63 29.25 -12.76
CA VAL A 281 1.29 29.60 -12.28
C VAL A 281 0.46 28.33 -12.00
N ALA A 282 0.50 27.31 -12.86
CA ALA A 282 -0.22 26.07 -12.62
C ALA A 282 0.28 25.32 -11.37
N VAL A 283 1.59 25.23 -11.19
CA VAL A 283 2.20 24.64 -9.99
C VAL A 283 1.83 25.44 -8.73
N ARG A 284 1.91 26.79 -8.79
CA ARG A 284 1.48 27.67 -7.70
C ARG A 284 0.03 27.42 -7.31
N ASP A 285 -0.87 27.36 -8.26
CA ASP A 285 -2.31 27.21 -8.01
C ASP A 285 -2.61 25.86 -7.35
N GLY A 286 -1.95 24.78 -7.78
CA GLY A 286 -2.04 23.48 -7.12
C GLY A 286 -1.48 23.51 -5.68
N PHE A 287 -0.34 24.14 -5.48
CA PHE A 287 0.26 24.33 -4.16
C PHE A 287 -0.66 25.12 -3.22
N ILE A 288 -1.25 26.22 -3.70
CA ILE A 288 -2.21 27.02 -2.95
C ILE A 288 -3.48 26.22 -2.63
N ALA A 289 -3.94 25.36 -3.54
CA ALA A 289 -5.11 24.51 -3.28
C ALA A 289 -4.86 23.62 -2.05
N ALA A 290 -3.74 22.92 -2.01
CA ALA A 290 -3.36 22.08 -0.86
C ALA A 290 -3.16 22.91 0.42
N TYR A 291 -2.54 24.07 0.32
CA TYR A 291 -2.39 25.01 1.42
C TYR A 291 -3.74 25.45 2.01
N LEU A 292 -4.75 25.71 1.18
CA LEU A 292 -6.07 26.15 1.62
C LEU A 292 -6.94 25.01 2.20
N GLU A 293 -6.65 23.75 1.88
CA GLU A 293 -7.30 22.60 2.52
C GLU A 293 -6.91 22.43 4.00
N GLN A 294 -5.73 22.92 4.39
CA GLN A 294 -5.28 22.83 5.78
C GLN A 294 -6.06 23.78 6.69
N ASP A 295 -6.22 23.38 7.97
CA ASP A 295 -6.84 24.23 8.99
C ASP A 295 -6.09 25.57 9.08
N PRO A 296 -6.77 26.72 8.98
CA PRO A 296 -6.17 28.05 9.09
C PRO A 296 -5.31 28.24 10.34
N ALA A 297 -5.66 27.59 11.46
CA ALA A 297 -4.94 27.70 12.72
C ALA A 297 -3.54 27.05 12.70
N THR A 298 -3.32 26.10 11.79
CA THR A 298 -2.08 25.32 11.67
C THR A 298 -1.29 25.63 10.41
N ARG A 299 -1.80 26.52 9.55
CA ARG A 299 -1.15 26.89 8.30
C ARG A 299 0.17 27.62 8.53
N PRO A 300 1.25 27.26 7.82
CA PRO A 300 2.48 28.04 7.81
C PRO A 300 2.27 29.40 7.14
N ARG A 301 3.13 30.35 7.43
CA ARG A 301 3.20 31.56 6.61
C ARG A 301 3.75 31.19 5.23
N LEU A 302 3.05 31.58 4.16
CA LEU A 302 3.45 31.34 2.77
C LEU A 302 3.89 32.66 2.13
N ARG A 303 5.10 32.71 1.56
CA ARG A 303 5.57 33.78 0.69
C ARG A 303 5.94 33.23 -0.67
N ILE A 304 5.57 33.94 -1.72
CA ILE A 304 5.75 33.52 -3.11
C ILE A 304 6.68 34.53 -3.79
N TYR A 305 7.69 34.01 -4.49
CA TYR A 305 8.73 34.78 -5.17
C TYR A 305 8.74 34.43 -6.64
N ASP A 306 8.74 35.44 -7.51
CA ASP A 306 8.85 35.27 -8.97
C ASP A 306 10.34 35.24 -9.36
N VAL A 307 10.86 34.05 -9.66
CA VAL A 307 12.26 33.86 -10.05
C VAL A 307 12.57 34.38 -11.45
N ALA A 308 11.56 34.69 -12.26
CA ALA A 308 11.75 35.24 -13.59
C ALA A 308 11.81 36.78 -13.59
N ALA A 309 11.20 37.43 -12.60
CA ALA A 309 11.29 38.88 -12.42
C ALA A 309 12.62 39.30 -11.79
N GLU A 310 13.15 38.45 -10.91
CA GLU A 310 14.46 38.60 -10.28
C GLU A 310 15.32 37.39 -10.64
N SER A 311 16.59 37.36 -10.33
CA SER A 311 17.34 36.11 -10.48
C SER A 311 16.92 35.10 -9.40
N VAL A 312 16.95 33.79 -9.72
CA VAL A 312 16.64 32.74 -8.73
C VAL A 312 17.53 32.83 -7.48
N ALA A 313 18.80 33.24 -7.64
CA ALA A 313 19.71 33.47 -6.52
C ALA A 313 19.28 34.67 -5.67
N GLY A 314 18.75 35.74 -6.28
CA GLY A 314 18.16 36.89 -5.59
C GLY A 314 16.93 36.50 -4.79
N ALA A 315 15.98 35.84 -5.43
CA ALA A 315 14.75 35.31 -4.80
C ALA A 315 15.07 34.36 -3.63
N TYR A 316 16.04 33.47 -3.79
CA TYR A 316 16.49 32.58 -2.72
C TYR A 316 17.04 33.35 -1.51
N LYS A 317 17.96 34.31 -1.74
CA LYS A 317 18.53 35.15 -0.66
C LYS A 317 17.45 35.98 0.04
N GLN A 318 16.50 36.53 -0.73
CA GLN A 318 15.38 37.27 -0.18
C GLN A 318 14.49 36.38 0.69
N ALA A 319 14.14 35.17 0.22
CA ALA A 319 13.38 34.20 0.99
C ALA A 319 14.06 33.85 2.32
N MET A 320 15.39 33.64 2.31
CA MET A 320 16.17 33.40 3.52
C MET A 320 16.20 34.60 4.46
N SER A 321 16.33 35.82 3.95
CA SER A 321 16.27 37.03 4.73
C SER A 321 14.91 37.27 5.36
N ASP A 322 13.84 36.88 4.69
CA ASP A 322 12.46 36.95 5.14
C ASP A 322 12.10 35.84 6.17
N GLY A 323 13.03 34.97 6.48
CA GLY A 323 12.89 33.95 7.52
C GLY A 323 12.28 32.62 7.03
N ALA A 324 12.41 32.28 5.76
CA ALA A 324 11.98 30.98 5.26
C ALA A 324 12.70 29.83 5.98
N ALA A 325 11.93 28.90 6.53
CA ALA A 325 12.44 27.69 7.14
C ALA A 325 12.41 26.47 6.18
N PHE A 326 11.61 26.57 5.12
CA PHE A 326 11.53 25.60 4.04
C PHE A 326 11.31 26.33 2.70
N ILE A 327 12.00 25.88 1.66
CA ILE A 327 11.90 26.45 0.31
C ILE A 327 11.36 25.38 -0.63
N VAL A 328 10.32 25.70 -1.40
CA VAL A 328 9.77 24.86 -2.45
C VAL A 328 10.02 25.54 -3.80
N GLY A 329 10.57 24.81 -4.75
CA GLY A 329 11.14 25.34 -5.98
C GLY A 329 12.66 25.49 -5.89
N PRO A 330 13.29 25.99 -6.94
CA PRO A 330 12.72 26.43 -8.21
C PRO A 330 12.29 25.25 -9.12
N LEU A 331 11.77 25.59 -10.32
CA LEU A 331 11.11 24.64 -11.22
C LEU A 331 11.97 24.24 -12.43
N THR A 332 12.79 25.15 -12.98
CA THR A 332 13.64 24.83 -14.14
C THR A 332 14.95 24.17 -13.72
N LYS A 333 15.52 23.30 -14.56
CA LYS A 333 16.80 22.63 -14.25
C LYS A 333 17.93 23.63 -14.03
N GLU A 334 17.94 24.69 -14.81
CA GLU A 334 18.92 25.78 -14.72
C GLU A 334 18.85 26.47 -13.37
N ASP A 335 17.64 26.83 -12.93
CA ASP A 335 17.42 27.49 -11.65
C ASP A 335 17.74 26.57 -10.47
N VAL A 336 17.37 25.27 -10.56
CA VAL A 336 17.73 24.27 -9.55
C VAL A 336 19.24 24.17 -9.42
N SER A 337 19.97 24.09 -10.53
CA SER A 337 21.43 24.05 -10.52
C SER A 337 22.04 25.31 -9.90
N ALA A 338 21.46 26.46 -10.18
CA ALA A 338 21.95 27.76 -9.68
C ALA A 338 21.80 27.94 -8.16
N ILE A 339 20.81 27.28 -7.51
CA ILE A 339 20.63 27.40 -6.05
C ILE A 339 21.39 26.35 -5.24
N VAL A 340 21.88 25.27 -5.84
CA VAL A 340 22.63 24.22 -5.10
C VAL A 340 23.80 24.80 -4.30
N PRO A 341 24.66 25.67 -4.86
CA PRO A 341 25.77 26.27 -4.09
C PRO A 341 25.32 27.20 -2.95
N LEU A 342 24.08 27.69 -3.01
CA LEU A 342 23.50 28.58 -2.00
C LEU A 342 22.76 27.81 -0.90
N SER A 343 22.44 26.56 -1.17
CA SER A 343 21.73 25.65 -0.27
C SER A 343 22.70 25.01 0.75
N GLY A 344 22.20 24.28 1.73
CA GLY A 344 23.01 23.69 2.80
C GLY A 344 23.01 24.51 4.10
N GLY A 345 22.23 25.61 4.13
CA GLY A 345 21.96 26.39 5.34
C GLY A 345 20.88 25.75 6.24
N ARG A 346 20.18 26.58 7.03
CA ARG A 346 19.15 26.12 7.98
C ARG A 346 17.85 25.67 7.30
N ALA A 347 17.50 26.26 6.14
CA ALA A 347 16.28 25.92 5.42
C ALA A 347 16.48 24.65 4.60
N SER A 348 15.52 23.75 4.62
CA SER A 348 15.43 22.64 3.67
C SER A 348 14.90 23.14 2.33
N VAL A 349 15.31 22.49 1.25
CA VAL A 349 14.89 22.81 -0.12
C VAL A 349 14.20 21.60 -0.75
N LEU A 350 13.02 21.79 -1.32
CA LEU A 350 12.38 20.86 -2.26
C LEU A 350 12.42 21.48 -3.66
N ALA A 351 13.46 21.19 -4.42
CA ALA A 351 13.56 21.57 -5.82
C ALA A 351 12.52 20.82 -6.66
N LEU A 352 11.87 21.51 -7.59
CA LEU A 352 10.79 20.95 -8.40
C LEU A 352 11.29 20.42 -9.75
N ASN A 353 12.51 19.90 -9.76
CA ASN A 353 13.11 19.19 -10.89
C ASN A 353 14.28 18.33 -10.42
N PHE A 354 14.67 17.35 -11.24
CA PHE A 354 15.84 16.53 -11.01
C PHE A 354 17.09 17.13 -11.65
N LEU A 355 18.18 17.12 -10.91
CA LEU A 355 19.53 17.34 -11.41
C LEU A 355 20.07 16.05 -12.06
N GLY A 356 21.13 16.16 -12.84
CA GLY A 356 21.84 14.99 -13.36
C GLY A 356 22.40 14.11 -12.23
N ASP A 357 22.60 12.83 -12.51
CA ASP A 357 22.99 11.82 -11.50
C ASP A 357 24.35 12.09 -10.83
N SER A 358 25.22 12.84 -11.50
CA SER A 358 26.52 13.25 -10.97
C SER A 358 26.47 14.47 -10.03
N ALA A 359 25.29 15.11 -9.86
CA ALA A 359 25.17 16.31 -9.03
C ALA A 359 25.22 15.95 -7.54
N SER A 360 26.15 16.59 -6.82
CA SER A 360 26.20 16.50 -5.36
C SER A 360 25.35 17.61 -4.74
N THR A 361 24.44 17.22 -3.84
CA THR A 361 23.54 18.14 -3.15
C THR A 361 23.67 18.01 -1.62
N PRO A 362 23.40 19.07 -0.85
CA PRO A 362 23.32 18.98 0.61
C PRO A 362 22.27 17.98 1.10
N GLY A 363 22.45 17.41 2.30
CA GLY A 363 21.53 16.41 2.87
C GLY A 363 20.13 16.91 3.22
N ASN A 364 19.86 18.22 3.15
CA ASN A 364 18.55 18.86 3.30
C ASN A 364 18.02 19.43 1.96
N PHE A 365 18.60 18.98 0.85
CA PHE A 365 18.18 19.32 -0.51
C PHE A 365 17.46 18.12 -1.11
N TYR A 366 16.17 18.26 -1.29
CA TYR A 366 15.29 17.25 -1.87
C TYR A 366 14.91 17.66 -3.29
N GLN A 367 14.55 16.68 -4.11
CA GLN A 367 14.16 16.90 -5.49
C GLN A 367 12.87 16.15 -5.79
N PHE A 368 11.94 16.80 -6.48
CA PHE A 368 10.67 16.20 -6.92
C PHE A 368 10.41 16.60 -8.37
N SER A 369 10.02 15.67 -9.23
CA SER A 369 9.84 15.91 -10.65
C SER A 369 8.76 15.03 -11.27
N LEU A 370 8.15 15.53 -12.36
CA LEU A 370 7.34 14.72 -13.27
C LEU A 370 8.28 14.15 -14.35
N SER A 371 9.10 13.16 -13.97
CA SER A 371 10.16 12.61 -14.83
C SER A 371 9.59 11.65 -15.88
N PRO A 372 9.67 11.96 -17.19
CA PRO A 372 9.30 11.02 -18.24
C PRO A 372 10.27 9.84 -18.36
N GLU A 373 11.51 10.01 -17.89
CA GLU A 373 12.49 8.93 -17.80
C GLU A 373 12.06 7.87 -16.76
N ASP A 374 11.45 8.29 -15.62
CA ASP A 374 10.93 7.36 -14.63
C ASP A 374 9.70 6.62 -15.17
N GLU A 375 8.83 7.30 -15.91
CA GLU A 375 7.72 6.65 -16.62
C GLU A 375 8.22 5.60 -17.61
N ALA A 376 9.26 5.92 -18.37
CA ALA A 376 9.87 4.98 -19.31
C ALA A 376 10.42 3.73 -18.60
N ARG A 377 11.07 3.88 -17.44
CA ARG A 377 11.52 2.76 -16.60
C ARG A 377 10.33 1.90 -16.10
N LEU A 378 9.26 2.55 -15.65
CA LEU A 378 8.03 1.84 -15.23
C LEU A 378 7.44 1.03 -16.38
N ILE A 379 7.44 1.58 -17.59
CA ILE A 379 6.95 0.90 -18.79
C ILE A 379 7.81 -0.33 -19.11
N ALA A 380 9.11 -0.24 -19.02
CA ALA A 380 10.02 -1.36 -19.24
C ALA A 380 9.76 -2.51 -18.25
N ARG A 381 9.63 -2.20 -16.96
CA ARG A 381 9.29 -3.18 -15.91
C ARG A 381 7.93 -3.83 -16.16
N ARG A 382 6.93 -3.05 -16.53
CA ARG A 382 5.58 -3.54 -16.83
C ARG A 382 5.56 -4.46 -18.04
N ALA A 383 6.25 -4.12 -19.11
CA ALA A 383 6.33 -4.97 -20.30
C ALA A 383 6.88 -6.36 -19.95
N VAL A 384 7.94 -6.44 -19.15
CA VAL A 384 8.53 -7.70 -18.69
C VAL A 384 7.58 -8.44 -17.74
N ALA A 385 6.92 -7.75 -16.81
CA ALA A 385 5.92 -8.33 -15.92
C ALA A 385 4.71 -8.92 -16.69
N ASP A 386 4.33 -8.31 -17.81
CA ASP A 386 3.32 -8.81 -18.73
C ASP A 386 3.83 -9.98 -19.62
N GLY A 387 5.07 -10.46 -19.40
CA GLY A 387 5.70 -11.53 -20.18
C GLY A 387 6.23 -11.11 -21.55
N ARG A 388 6.36 -9.81 -21.82
CA ARG A 388 6.79 -9.24 -23.09
C ARG A 388 8.25 -8.80 -23.00
N LEU A 389 9.16 -9.59 -23.55
CA LEU A 389 10.59 -9.36 -23.36
C LEU A 389 11.23 -8.54 -24.52
N ASN A 390 10.68 -8.63 -25.73
CA ASN A 390 11.27 -8.03 -26.92
C ASN A 390 10.43 -6.85 -27.41
N GLY A 391 11.00 -5.67 -27.42
CA GLY A 391 10.28 -4.45 -27.78
C GLY A 391 10.90 -3.67 -28.93
N VAL A 392 10.06 -2.89 -29.61
CA VAL A 392 10.45 -1.85 -30.58
C VAL A 392 10.20 -0.49 -29.95
N VAL A 393 11.09 0.47 -30.19
CA VAL A 393 10.97 1.85 -29.67
C VAL A 393 10.78 2.82 -30.83
N LEU A 394 9.73 3.65 -30.72
CA LEU A 394 9.52 4.81 -31.59
C LEU A 394 9.65 6.08 -30.74
N ALA A 395 10.60 6.97 -31.07
CA ALA A 395 10.85 8.18 -30.28
C ALA A 395 11.18 9.38 -31.18
N PRO A 396 10.85 10.62 -30.77
CA PRO A 396 11.18 11.80 -31.56
C PRO A 396 12.69 12.04 -31.62
N ASN A 397 13.15 12.60 -32.72
CA ASN A 397 14.50 13.05 -32.89
C ASN A 397 14.75 14.37 -32.15
N SER A 398 14.80 14.26 -30.82
CA SER A 398 14.98 15.36 -29.89
C SER A 398 15.81 14.90 -28.68
N GLU A 399 16.33 15.85 -27.91
CA GLU A 399 17.01 15.56 -26.65
C GLU A 399 16.10 14.82 -25.67
N TRP A 400 14.83 15.25 -25.54
CA TRP A 400 13.82 14.59 -24.74
C TRP A 400 13.61 13.13 -25.18
N GLY A 401 13.36 12.92 -26.48
CA GLY A 401 13.15 11.57 -27.02
C GLY A 401 14.36 10.65 -26.83
N SER A 402 15.57 11.22 -26.89
CA SER A 402 16.83 10.48 -26.66
C SER A 402 16.94 10.02 -25.21
N ARG A 403 16.66 10.89 -24.24
CA ARG A 403 16.71 10.54 -22.80
C ARG A 403 15.65 9.50 -22.44
N VAL A 404 14.41 9.67 -22.90
CA VAL A 404 13.30 8.75 -22.62
C VAL A 404 13.57 7.36 -23.21
N ALA A 405 14.01 7.31 -24.48
CA ALA A 405 14.35 6.04 -25.13
C ALA A 405 15.54 5.34 -24.48
N ALA A 406 16.56 6.09 -24.03
CA ALA A 406 17.71 5.54 -23.32
C ALA A 406 17.28 4.97 -21.96
N ALA A 407 16.53 5.73 -21.15
CA ALA A 407 16.03 5.27 -19.85
C ALA A 407 15.16 4.00 -19.97
N PHE A 408 14.34 3.93 -21.02
CA PHE A 408 13.57 2.72 -21.33
C PHE A 408 14.47 1.53 -21.67
N ALA A 409 15.44 1.72 -22.58
CA ALA A 409 16.30 0.63 -23.07
C ALA A 409 17.21 0.09 -21.97
N ASP A 410 17.78 0.99 -21.16
CA ASP A 410 18.63 0.62 -20.02
C ASP A 410 17.85 -0.21 -18.99
N GLU A 411 16.66 0.24 -18.60
CA GLU A 411 15.82 -0.47 -17.66
C GLU A 411 15.32 -1.80 -18.24
N LEU A 412 14.88 -1.82 -19.51
CA LEU A 412 14.42 -3.05 -20.15
C LEU A 412 15.51 -4.13 -20.15
N SER A 413 16.77 -3.72 -20.46
CA SER A 413 17.93 -4.61 -20.40
C SER A 413 18.20 -5.08 -18.97
N HIS A 414 18.08 -4.19 -17.98
CA HIS A 414 18.29 -4.53 -16.57
C HIS A 414 17.30 -5.59 -16.06
N VAL A 415 16.05 -5.53 -16.52
CA VAL A 415 15.01 -6.48 -16.11
C VAL A 415 14.89 -7.71 -17.06
N GLY A 416 15.85 -7.88 -17.97
CA GLY A 416 15.98 -9.10 -18.81
C GLY A 416 15.23 -9.05 -20.14
N GLY A 417 14.80 -7.87 -20.60
CA GLY A 417 14.22 -7.68 -21.92
C GLY A 417 15.25 -7.14 -22.94
N THR A 418 14.80 -6.96 -24.18
CA THR A 418 15.65 -6.53 -25.31
C THR A 418 14.94 -5.53 -26.20
N VAL A 419 15.61 -4.43 -26.56
CA VAL A 419 15.16 -3.52 -27.61
C VAL A 419 15.65 -4.06 -28.96
N LEU A 420 14.72 -4.49 -29.82
CA LEU A 420 15.02 -5.05 -31.15
C LEU A 420 15.34 -3.97 -32.18
N ALA A 421 14.71 -2.82 -32.07
CA ALA A 421 14.92 -1.67 -32.93
C ALA A 421 14.49 -0.36 -32.22
N THR A 422 15.24 0.70 -32.47
CA THR A 422 14.84 2.07 -32.10
C THR A 422 14.78 2.90 -33.37
N GLN A 423 13.60 3.41 -33.69
CA GLN A 423 13.42 4.33 -34.81
C GLN A 423 13.09 5.74 -34.32
N ARG A 424 13.73 6.71 -34.96
CA ARG A 424 13.54 8.12 -34.67
C ARG A 424 12.62 8.76 -35.71
N PHE A 425 11.79 9.69 -35.29
CA PHE A 425 10.94 10.48 -36.15
C PHE A 425 11.10 11.98 -35.86
N GLU A 426 10.85 12.81 -36.86
CA GLU A 426 10.88 14.26 -36.67
C GLU A 426 9.60 14.73 -35.96
N THR A 427 9.72 15.71 -35.05
CA THR A 427 8.59 16.22 -34.25
C THR A 427 7.47 16.86 -35.08
N SER A 428 7.79 17.30 -36.30
CA SER A 428 6.83 17.86 -37.27
C SER A 428 6.28 16.82 -38.25
N GLN A 429 6.70 15.55 -38.14
CA GLN A 429 6.28 14.46 -39.02
C GLN A 429 4.81 14.12 -38.78
N VAL A 430 4.06 13.88 -39.86
CA VAL A 430 2.65 13.44 -39.84
C VAL A 430 2.44 12.08 -40.49
N ASP A 431 3.34 11.67 -41.39
CA ASP A 431 3.38 10.35 -42.01
C ASP A 431 4.50 9.52 -41.39
N PHE A 432 4.16 8.51 -40.64
CA PHE A 432 5.08 7.62 -39.93
C PHE A 432 5.30 6.28 -40.65
N SER A 433 4.79 6.14 -41.89
CA SER A 433 4.85 4.89 -42.66
C SER A 433 6.25 4.32 -42.78
N ASP A 434 7.23 5.14 -43.15
CA ASP A 434 8.62 4.67 -43.30
C ASP A 434 9.25 4.32 -41.96
N THR A 435 8.98 5.11 -40.92
CA THR A 435 9.43 4.84 -39.55
C THR A 435 8.92 3.49 -39.05
N ILE A 436 7.62 3.21 -39.25
CA ILE A 436 6.97 1.97 -38.84
C ILE A 436 7.50 0.80 -39.66
N LYS A 437 7.60 0.93 -41.00
CA LYS A 437 8.12 -0.13 -41.86
C LYS A 437 9.55 -0.53 -41.51
N GLN A 438 10.41 0.43 -41.23
CA GLN A 438 11.78 0.17 -40.79
C GLN A 438 11.85 -0.50 -39.42
N ALA A 439 11.05 -0.01 -38.46
CA ALA A 439 11.02 -0.54 -37.10
C ALA A 439 10.57 -2.01 -37.06
N PHE A 440 9.52 -2.34 -37.82
CA PHE A 440 8.90 -3.64 -37.83
C PHE A 440 9.31 -4.50 -39.03
N GLN A 441 10.24 -4.03 -39.87
CA GLN A 441 10.70 -4.74 -41.07
C GLN A 441 9.52 -5.17 -41.95
N VAL A 442 8.58 -4.23 -42.17
CA VAL A 442 7.38 -4.52 -42.98
C VAL A 442 7.77 -4.66 -44.44
N HIS A 443 7.55 -5.83 -44.98
CA HIS A 443 7.77 -6.14 -46.37
C HIS A 443 6.43 -6.52 -47.03
N GLY A 444 6.12 -5.96 -48.17
CA GLY A 444 4.95 -6.29 -48.96
C GLY A 444 5.21 -6.07 -50.45
N VAL A 445 4.74 -6.99 -51.27
CA VAL A 445 4.66 -6.83 -52.72
C VAL A 445 3.23 -6.43 -53.05
N LYS A 446 3.05 -5.53 -54.02
CA LYS A 446 1.73 -5.06 -54.43
C LYS A 446 0.82 -6.23 -54.80
N GLY A 447 -0.22 -6.50 -53.96
CA GLY A 447 -1.18 -7.57 -54.14
C GLY A 447 -1.01 -8.79 -53.21
N GLU A 448 -0.01 -8.80 -52.33
CA GLU A 448 0.18 -9.82 -51.31
C GLU A 448 0.03 -9.24 -49.89
N PRO A 449 -0.37 -10.05 -48.89
CA PRO A 449 -0.37 -9.61 -47.49
C PRO A 449 1.02 -9.17 -47.05
N SER A 450 1.13 -7.99 -46.45
CA SER A 450 2.38 -7.51 -45.87
C SER A 450 2.83 -8.43 -44.75
N THR A 451 4.12 -8.79 -44.72
CA THR A 451 4.73 -9.51 -43.60
C THR A 451 5.52 -8.53 -42.75
N HIS A 452 5.49 -8.73 -41.47
CA HIS A 452 6.29 -7.97 -40.51
C HIS A 452 7.04 -8.92 -39.57
N ARG A 453 8.01 -8.39 -38.84
CA ARG A 453 8.73 -9.16 -37.81
C ARG A 453 7.75 -9.68 -36.74
N THR A 454 7.87 -10.93 -36.38
CA THR A 454 7.00 -11.60 -35.38
C THR A 454 7.64 -11.73 -34.01
N ASP A 455 8.91 -11.33 -33.86
CA ASP A 455 9.67 -11.39 -32.62
C ASP A 455 9.46 -10.16 -31.71
N ALA A 456 8.79 -9.10 -32.21
CA ALA A 456 8.41 -7.94 -31.41
C ALA A 456 7.15 -8.20 -30.61
N ALA A 457 7.27 -8.33 -29.30
CA ALA A 457 6.16 -8.61 -28.40
C ALA A 457 5.38 -7.34 -27.98
N PHE A 458 5.95 -6.15 -28.21
CA PHE A 458 5.33 -4.86 -27.94
C PHE A 458 6.05 -3.72 -28.65
N VAL A 459 5.39 -2.55 -28.69
CA VAL A 459 6.03 -1.29 -29.10
C VAL A 459 5.93 -0.26 -27.97
N PHE A 460 7.03 0.42 -27.69
CA PHE A 460 7.06 1.61 -26.85
C PHE A 460 7.08 2.85 -27.73
N VAL A 461 6.03 3.65 -27.67
CA VAL A 461 5.86 4.91 -28.42
C VAL A 461 6.08 6.08 -27.46
N ALA A 462 7.28 6.65 -27.48
CA ALA A 462 7.58 7.90 -26.77
C ALA A 462 7.08 9.08 -27.62
N ALA A 463 5.76 9.33 -27.62
CA ALA A 463 5.16 10.31 -28.53
C ALA A 463 5.45 11.77 -28.16
N GLY A 464 5.63 12.08 -26.85
CA GLY A 464 5.83 13.43 -26.34
C GLY A 464 4.61 14.34 -26.41
N SER A 465 3.52 13.89 -27.02
CA SER A 465 2.22 14.56 -27.01
C SER A 465 1.07 13.62 -27.43
N ALA A 466 -0.13 13.90 -26.95
CA ALA A 466 -1.33 13.20 -27.38
C ALA A 466 -1.61 13.37 -28.89
N GLY A 467 -1.29 14.51 -29.46
CA GLY A 467 -1.42 14.76 -30.89
C GLY A 467 -0.55 13.84 -31.73
N THR A 468 0.70 13.65 -31.37
CA THR A 468 1.64 12.71 -32.04
C THR A 468 1.19 11.26 -31.88
N ALA A 469 0.77 10.87 -30.68
CA ALA A 469 0.26 9.52 -30.42
C ALA A 469 -0.95 9.19 -31.31
N ARG A 470 -1.92 10.10 -31.46
CA ARG A 470 -3.10 9.97 -32.33
C ARG A 470 -2.74 9.84 -33.80
N GLN A 471 -1.56 10.30 -34.21
CA GLN A 471 -1.08 10.11 -35.59
C GLN A 471 -0.36 8.77 -35.77
N ILE A 472 0.40 8.31 -34.78
CA ILE A 472 1.19 7.08 -34.88
C ILE A 472 0.31 5.83 -34.78
N LEU A 473 -0.61 5.76 -33.80
CA LEU A 473 -1.35 4.53 -33.50
C LEU A 473 -2.23 4.03 -34.66
N PRO A 474 -3.00 4.88 -35.36
CA PRO A 474 -3.74 4.45 -36.57
C PRO A 474 -2.82 3.93 -37.67
N GLN A 475 -1.62 4.51 -37.82
CA GLN A 475 -0.67 4.08 -38.84
C GLN A 475 0.00 2.74 -38.50
N LEU A 476 0.19 2.42 -37.21
CA LEU A 476 0.57 1.05 -36.79
C LEU A 476 -0.47 0.03 -37.24
N LYS A 477 -1.77 0.32 -37.03
CA LYS A 477 -2.87 -0.52 -37.48
C LYS A 477 -2.91 -0.64 -39.01
N PHE A 478 -2.70 0.46 -39.70
CA PHE A 478 -2.68 0.49 -41.17
C PHE A 478 -1.54 -0.35 -41.78
N HIS A 479 -0.39 -0.42 -41.11
CA HIS A 479 0.74 -1.23 -41.53
C HIS A 479 0.72 -2.68 -40.98
N TYR A 480 -0.44 -3.18 -40.56
CA TYR A 480 -0.65 -4.55 -40.06
C TYR A 480 0.13 -4.91 -38.79
N VAL A 481 0.51 -3.92 -38.01
CA VAL A 481 1.12 -4.10 -36.69
C VAL A 481 0.19 -3.65 -35.56
N GLY A 482 -1.11 -3.60 -35.81
CA GLY A 482 -2.12 -3.15 -34.85
C GLY A 482 -2.47 -4.15 -33.74
N ASP A 483 -2.05 -5.39 -33.88
CA ASP A 483 -2.16 -6.46 -32.89
C ASP A 483 -0.99 -6.45 -31.86
N VAL A 484 0.09 -5.71 -32.15
CA VAL A 484 1.22 -5.56 -31.25
C VAL A 484 0.83 -4.58 -30.12
N PRO A 485 0.91 -4.98 -28.84
CA PRO A 485 0.61 -4.12 -27.71
C PRO A 485 1.42 -2.83 -27.70
N VAL A 486 0.74 -1.70 -27.48
CA VAL A 486 1.35 -0.36 -27.46
C VAL A 486 1.45 0.14 -26.03
N TYR A 487 2.67 0.49 -25.63
CA TYR A 487 2.94 1.25 -24.40
C TYR A 487 3.36 2.67 -24.75
N SER A 488 2.98 3.64 -23.91
CA SER A 488 3.39 5.04 -24.09
C SER A 488 3.54 5.75 -22.75
N THR A 489 4.19 6.92 -22.76
CA THR A 489 4.24 7.81 -21.60
C THR A 489 2.92 8.57 -21.40
N SER A 490 2.70 9.12 -20.21
CA SER A 490 1.51 9.90 -19.85
C SER A 490 1.27 11.10 -20.79
N ASP A 491 2.29 11.67 -21.40
CA ASP A 491 2.19 12.76 -22.37
C ASP A 491 1.33 12.42 -23.61
N SER A 492 1.13 11.14 -23.88
CA SER A 492 0.30 10.64 -24.99
C SER A 492 -1.19 10.70 -24.70
N PHE A 493 -1.60 11.04 -23.49
CA PHE A 493 -3.00 11.13 -23.07
C PHE A 493 -3.40 12.54 -22.65
N GLU A 494 -4.54 13.00 -23.15
CA GLU A 494 -5.27 14.20 -22.68
C GLU A 494 -6.75 13.84 -22.45
N PRO A 495 -7.43 14.43 -21.45
CA PRO A 495 -8.84 14.15 -21.15
C PRO A 495 -9.78 14.66 -22.26
N ASN A 496 -9.85 13.96 -23.38
CA ASN A 496 -10.73 14.24 -24.51
C ASN A 496 -11.18 12.91 -25.15
N PRO A 497 -12.25 12.27 -24.67
CA PRO A 497 -12.67 10.94 -25.13
C PRO A 497 -12.88 10.88 -26.65
N THR A 498 -13.50 11.90 -27.24
CA THR A 498 -13.77 11.93 -28.69
C THR A 498 -12.48 11.91 -29.52
N ALA A 499 -11.45 12.64 -29.09
CA ALA A 499 -10.17 12.68 -29.77
C ALA A 499 -9.29 11.45 -29.47
N ASN A 500 -9.56 10.71 -28.41
CA ASN A 500 -8.76 9.57 -27.98
C ASN A 500 -9.22 8.22 -28.54
N SER A 501 -10.28 8.17 -29.35
CA SER A 501 -10.72 6.93 -30.02
C SER A 501 -9.61 6.28 -30.86
N ASP A 502 -8.70 7.08 -31.40
CA ASP A 502 -7.54 6.60 -32.15
C ASP A 502 -6.48 5.95 -31.28
N LEU A 503 -6.54 6.16 -29.96
CA LEU A 503 -5.61 5.62 -28.96
C LEU A 503 -6.09 4.31 -28.33
N ASP A 504 -7.25 3.79 -28.71
CA ASP A 504 -7.82 2.59 -28.12
C ASP A 504 -6.85 1.40 -28.17
N GLY A 505 -6.64 0.80 -27.00
CA GLY A 505 -5.69 -0.28 -26.77
C GLY A 505 -4.34 0.18 -26.20
N MET A 506 -4.00 1.47 -26.26
CA MET A 506 -2.75 2.01 -25.71
C MET A 506 -2.73 1.88 -24.18
N MET A 507 -1.63 1.35 -23.65
CA MET A 507 -1.35 1.25 -22.21
C MET A 507 -0.33 2.30 -21.79
N PHE A 508 -0.58 2.95 -20.65
CA PHE A 508 0.32 3.98 -20.14
C PHE A 508 0.21 4.12 -18.63
N PRO A 509 1.30 4.49 -17.93
CA PRO A 509 1.25 4.91 -16.55
C PRO A 509 0.87 6.40 -16.47
N ASP A 510 0.00 6.75 -15.53
CA ASP A 510 -0.27 8.16 -15.22
C ASP A 510 -0.58 8.33 -13.73
N MET A 511 -0.59 9.58 -13.29
CA MET A 511 -0.90 9.92 -11.91
C MET A 511 -2.38 9.66 -11.57
N PRO A 512 -2.71 9.31 -10.32
CA PRO A 512 -4.09 9.12 -9.87
C PRO A 512 -5.01 10.29 -10.23
N TRP A 513 -4.51 11.54 -10.17
CA TRP A 513 -5.24 12.72 -10.62
C TRP A 513 -5.86 12.59 -12.02
N MET A 514 -5.20 11.89 -12.92
CA MET A 514 -5.62 11.76 -14.32
C MET A 514 -6.48 10.52 -14.60
N VAL A 515 -6.19 9.41 -13.91
CA VAL A 515 -6.74 8.08 -14.28
C VAL A 515 -7.51 7.39 -13.16
N ALA A 516 -7.34 7.79 -11.88
CA ALA A 516 -8.08 7.17 -10.80
C ALA A 516 -9.56 7.57 -10.81
N ASP A 517 -10.41 6.57 -10.59
CA ASP A 517 -11.87 6.72 -10.46
C ASP A 517 -12.29 6.65 -8.98
N ASP A 518 -11.48 7.21 -8.08
CA ASP A 518 -11.81 7.27 -6.67
C ASP A 518 -12.39 8.63 -6.28
N ALA A 519 -13.37 8.60 -5.37
CA ALA A 519 -14.11 9.78 -4.95
C ALA A 519 -13.22 10.86 -4.29
N VAL A 520 -12.11 10.46 -3.67
CA VAL A 520 -11.20 11.38 -2.97
C VAL A 520 -10.43 12.22 -3.97
N THR A 521 -9.76 11.57 -4.94
CA THR A 521 -9.04 12.26 -6.01
C THR A 521 -9.97 13.13 -6.86
N ALA A 522 -11.18 12.62 -7.17
CA ALA A 522 -12.20 13.39 -7.87
C ALA A 522 -12.60 14.65 -7.12
N GLN A 523 -12.84 14.57 -5.82
CA GLN A 523 -13.20 15.73 -4.98
C GLN A 523 -12.10 16.80 -4.96
N ILE A 524 -10.82 16.40 -4.86
CA ILE A 524 -9.69 17.35 -4.90
C ILE A 524 -9.65 18.04 -6.26
N ARG A 525 -9.68 17.26 -7.33
CA ARG A 525 -9.63 17.74 -8.70
C ARG A 525 -10.77 18.72 -8.99
N ASP A 526 -12.00 18.38 -8.59
CA ASP A 526 -13.16 19.22 -8.77
C ASP A 526 -13.10 20.49 -7.91
N GLY A 527 -12.57 20.42 -6.69
CA GLY A 527 -12.31 21.57 -5.84
C GLY A 527 -11.33 22.55 -6.47
N VAL A 528 -10.22 22.05 -7.03
CA VAL A 528 -9.26 22.88 -7.78
C VAL A 528 -9.89 23.51 -9.02
N ARG A 529 -10.65 22.74 -9.79
CA ARG A 529 -11.35 23.25 -10.99
C ARG A 529 -12.39 24.32 -10.63
N ALA A 530 -13.12 24.13 -9.54
CA ALA A 530 -14.09 25.12 -9.05
C ALA A 530 -13.41 26.43 -8.60
N ALA A 531 -12.24 26.35 -7.96
CA ALA A 531 -11.48 27.51 -7.54
C ALA A 531 -10.87 28.30 -8.72
N TRP A 532 -10.50 27.60 -9.81
CA TRP A 532 -9.88 28.19 -11.01
C TRP A 532 -10.58 27.77 -12.30
N PRO A 533 -11.83 28.13 -12.53
CA PRO A 533 -12.63 27.62 -13.67
C PRO A 533 -12.09 28.03 -15.05
N ALA A 534 -11.33 29.12 -15.11
CA ALA A 534 -10.71 29.58 -16.36
C ALA A 534 -9.45 28.79 -16.76
N ARG A 535 -9.00 27.83 -15.92
CA ARG A 535 -7.80 27.02 -16.20
C ARG A 535 -8.14 25.86 -17.13
N THR A 536 -7.21 25.52 -17.99
CA THR A 536 -7.38 24.43 -18.95
C THR A 536 -6.97 23.09 -18.34
N THR A 537 -7.66 22.00 -18.69
CA THR A 537 -7.35 20.62 -18.29
C THR A 537 -5.96 20.14 -18.76
N ARG A 538 -5.36 20.80 -19.75
CA ARG A 538 -3.99 20.52 -20.23
C ARG A 538 -2.89 20.66 -19.16
N ARG A 539 -3.18 21.33 -18.05
CA ARG A 539 -2.24 21.56 -16.95
C ARG A 539 -2.56 20.80 -15.69
N ASP A 540 -3.54 19.91 -15.75
CA ASP A 540 -3.97 19.12 -14.58
C ASP A 540 -2.81 18.42 -13.88
N ARG A 541 -1.82 17.88 -14.62
CA ARG A 541 -0.62 17.27 -14.03
C ARG A 541 0.24 18.26 -13.25
N LEU A 542 0.31 19.52 -13.68
CA LEU A 542 1.06 20.57 -12.97
C LEU A 542 0.32 21.05 -11.71
N TYR A 543 -1.02 21.08 -11.72
CA TYR A 543 -1.80 21.32 -10.51
C TYR A 543 -1.59 20.22 -9.48
N ALA A 544 -1.69 18.96 -9.90
CA ALA A 544 -1.42 17.80 -9.05
C ALA A 544 0.01 17.84 -8.48
N PHE A 545 0.98 18.22 -9.30
CA PHE A 545 2.38 18.35 -8.90
C PHE A 545 2.58 19.41 -7.81
N GLY A 546 1.99 20.60 -7.99
CA GLY A 546 2.02 21.66 -6.97
C GLY A 546 1.31 21.26 -5.69
N PHE A 547 0.19 20.54 -5.80
CA PHE A 547 -0.57 20.02 -4.66
C PHE A 547 0.28 19.08 -3.79
N ASP A 548 0.93 18.10 -4.40
CA ASP A 548 1.78 17.16 -3.68
C ASP A 548 3.08 17.82 -3.18
N ALA A 549 3.62 18.82 -3.90
CA ALA A 549 4.78 19.56 -3.43
C ALA A 549 4.54 20.23 -2.07
N TYR A 550 3.31 20.74 -1.81
CA TYR A 550 2.95 21.26 -0.50
C TYR A 550 2.89 20.13 0.55
N ARG A 551 2.28 19.01 0.21
CA ARG A 551 2.07 17.87 1.12
C ARG A 551 3.36 17.15 1.51
N LEU A 552 4.38 17.23 0.68
CA LEU A 552 5.72 16.69 0.97
C LEU A 552 6.46 17.48 2.05
N VAL A 553 6.16 18.75 2.25
CA VAL A 553 6.92 19.64 3.16
C VAL A 553 7.06 19.07 4.58
N PRO A 554 5.98 18.67 5.29
CA PRO A 554 6.12 18.18 6.66
C PRO A 554 6.90 16.85 6.72
N ALA A 555 6.67 15.93 5.79
CA ALA A 555 7.35 14.64 5.77
C ALA A 555 8.86 14.76 5.50
N LEU A 556 9.26 15.66 4.60
CA LEU A 556 10.67 15.94 4.31
C LEU A 556 11.35 16.70 5.44
N ARG A 557 10.62 17.65 6.07
CA ARG A 557 11.11 18.38 7.25
C ARG A 557 11.37 17.46 8.43
N SER A 558 10.41 16.58 8.75
CA SER A 558 10.51 15.63 9.86
C SER A 558 11.34 14.39 9.52
N ARG A 559 11.78 14.25 8.26
CA ARG A 559 12.50 13.06 7.75
C ARG A 559 11.75 11.75 8.01
N THR A 560 10.42 11.78 7.86
CA THR A 560 9.59 10.59 8.02
C THR A 560 9.40 9.81 6.72
N LEU A 561 9.69 10.43 5.56
CA LEU A 561 9.70 9.77 4.26
C LEU A 561 11.08 9.14 4.04
N VAL A 562 11.31 7.95 4.58
CA VAL A 562 12.57 7.21 4.51
C VAL A 562 12.37 5.72 4.30
N GLY A 563 13.31 5.07 3.64
CA GLY A 563 13.28 3.62 3.43
C GLY A 563 12.06 3.17 2.64
N THR A 564 11.21 2.34 3.24
CA THR A 564 9.97 1.82 2.62
C THR A 564 8.74 2.66 2.92
N SER A 565 8.89 3.83 3.57
CA SER A 565 7.74 4.71 3.83
C SER A 565 7.28 5.40 2.54
N GLU A 566 5.97 5.46 2.36
CA GLU A 566 5.31 6.03 1.19
C GLU A 566 4.24 7.04 1.63
N ILE A 567 4.01 8.03 0.79
CA ILE A 567 2.88 8.97 0.92
C ILE A 567 1.96 8.78 -0.28
N ALA A 568 0.67 8.56 -0.02
CA ALA A 568 -0.32 8.54 -1.08
C ALA A 568 -0.56 9.97 -1.60
N GLY A 569 0.06 10.29 -2.72
CA GLY A 569 -0.09 11.56 -3.42
C GLY A 569 -1.15 11.50 -4.52
N VAL A 570 -1.56 12.66 -5.00
CA VAL A 570 -2.40 12.78 -6.19
C VAL A 570 -1.59 12.61 -7.48
N THR A 571 -0.25 12.67 -7.38
CA THR A 571 0.69 12.39 -8.48
C THR A 571 1.21 10.97 -8.48
N GLY A 572 0.85 10.12 -7.52
CA GLY A 572 1.29 8.74 -7.34
C GLY A 572 1.60 8.42 -5.88
N LYS A 573 2.03 7.20 -5.60
CA LYS A 573 2.64 6.90 -4.30
C LYS A 573 4.06 7.46 -4.30
N LEU A 574 4.33 8.32 -3.32
CA LEU A 574 5.57 9.08 -3.24
C LEU A 574 6.54 8.41 -2.28
N HIS A 575 7.74 8.14 -2.71
CA HIS A 575 8.82 7.59 -1.90
C HIS A 575 10.15 8.31 -2.16
N LEU A 576 11.06 8.29 -1.19
CA LEU A 576 12.34 8.98 -1.26
C LEU A 576 13.47 7.97 -1.49
N ASP A 577 14.33 8.22 -2.48
CA ASP A 577 15.53 7.45 -2.71
C ASP A 577 16.71 7.91 -1.83
N GLU A 578 17.85 7.19 -1.94
CA GLU A 578 19.10 7.49 -1.22
C GLU A 578 19.77 8.82 -1.65
N HIS A 579 19.33 9.39 -2.78
CA HIS A 579 19.83 10.66 -3.35
C HIS A 579 18.89 11.84 -3.04
N ASN A 580 17.94 11.66 -2.09
CA ASN A 580 16.90 12.64 -1.76
C ASN A 580 16.00 13.03 -2.94
N ARG A 581 15.75 12.12 -3.88
CA ARG A 581 14.78 12.29 -4.95
C ARG A 581 13.46 11.64 -4.58
N VAL A 582 12.39 12.37 -4.74
CA VAL A 582 11.02 11.85 -4.55
C VAL A 582 10.57 11.24 -5.88
N HIS A 583 10.43 9.93 -5.88
CA HIS A 583 9.88 9.15 -6.99
C HIS A 583 8.39 8.91 -6.82
N ARG A 584 7.73 8.51 -7.89
CA ARG A 584 6.28 8.29 -7.96
C ARG A 584 5.99 6.90 -8.52
N ASP A 585 5.22 6.10 -7.79
CA ASP A 585 4.58 4.91 -8.36
C ASP A 585 3.23 5.33 -8.96
N LEU A 586 3.08 5.12 -10.26
CA LEU A 586 1.96 5.59 -11.05
C LEU A 586 0.91 4.49 -11.22
N ASP A 587 -0.34 4.90 -11.41
CA ASP A 587 -1.43 4.00 -11.77
C ASP A 587 -1.35 3.64 -13.26
N TRP A 588 -1.75 2.41 -13.60
CA TRP A 588 -1.78 1.94 -14.96
C TRP A 588 -3.17 2.05 -15.56
N ALA A 589 -3.24 2.55 -16.79
CA ALA A 589 -4.46 2.64 -17.55
C ALA A 589 -4.29 2.11 -18.97
N GLN A 590 -5.39 1.63 -19.54
CA GLN A 590 -5.54 1.36 -20.96
C GLN A 590 -6.67 2.23 -21.53
N ILE A 591 -6.46 2.80 -22.71
CA ILE A 591 -7.55 3.52 -23.37
C ILE A 591 -8.56 2.50 -23.90
N LYS A 592 -9.84 2.69 -23.53
CA LYS A 592 -11.01 1.93 -23.99
C LYS A 592 -12.12 2.92 -24.30
N ASP A 593 -12.62 2.88 -25.51
CA ASP A 593 -13.65 3.81 -25.98
C ASP A 593 -13.26 5.30 -25.76
N GLY A 594 -11.97 5.60 -25.97
CA GLY A 594 -11.40 6.95 -25.81
C GLY A 594 -11.20 7.41 -24.36
N ALA A 595 -11.52 6.58 -23.36
CA ALA A 595 -11.35 6.90 -21.94
C ALA A 595 -10.32 5.96 -21.26
N PRO A 596 -9.60 6.43 -20.23
CA PRO A 596 -8.69 5.56 -19.49
C PRO A 596 -9.48 4.60 -18.61
N ALA A 597 -9.16 3.31 -18.69
CA ALA A 597 -9.65 2.26 -17.80
C ALA A 597 -8.46 1.71 -16.99
N GLY A 598 -8.59 1.60 -15.67
CA GLY A 598 -7.54 1.04 -14.81
C GLY A 598 -7.18 -0.41 -15.15
N LEU A 599 -5.90 -0.78 -14.99
CA LEU A 599 -5.34 -2.10 -15.27
C LEU A 599 -4.92 -2.81 -13.97
#